data_e0b0e6f4db4d503ab6a4a6114b6b93b4
#
_entry.id   e0b0e6f4db4d503ab6a4a6114b6b93b4
#
_cell.length_a   1.000
_cell.length_b   1.000
_cell.length_c   1.000
_cell.angle_alpha   90.00
_cell.angle_beta   90.00
_cell.angle_gamma   90.00
#
_symmetry.space_group_name_H-M   'P 1'
#
loop_
_entity.id
_entity.type
_entity.pdbx_description
1 polymer ?
#
loop_
_entity_poly.entity_id
_entity_poly.type
_entity_poly.pdbx_seq_one_letter_code
_entity_poly.pdbx_strand_id
1 'polypeptide(L)'
;MKLFDSHCHIDDPCFDEDFDDVLERAENAGVDAMMIAGVTMETNKKAVGLAEKHPAVFAAVGIHPHDVKRCSREMLQEARQLASSSRVKAWGEIGLDFNRMFSPAPIQEHWLYEQMAAADDLALPIIFHERDSNGRFLEMVRDFKFKSRQGVVHCFSGSKEEMFAYLDLGYYIGITGILTIKQRGAMLRELAAMIPLDRMVIETDAPYLTPAPQKNKTRRNEPAFVKSVMTTLAGTREQNIDLLAEQIWQNTCQLYNITV
;
A
#
# COMPACT_ATOMS: atom_id res chain seq x y z
N MET A 1 -5.72 13.40 -16.51
CA MET A 1 -5.29 12.10 -15.91
C MET A 1 -5.61 12.14 -14.43
N LYS A 2 -6.46 11.24 -13.95
CA LYS A 2 -6.74 11.03 -12.52
C LYS A 2 -5.78 9.97 -11.97
N LEU A 3 -5.22 10.20 -10.78
CA LEU A 3 -4.32 9.27 -10.10
C LEU A 3 -4.84 8.97 -8.69
N PHE A 4 -4.65 7.73 -8.27
CA PHE A 4 -4.85 7.31 -6.90
C PHE A 4 -3.49 6.83 -6.35
N ASP A 5 -2.99 7.47 -5.30
CA ASP A 5 -1.87 6.94 -4.54
C ASP A 5 -2.37 5.86 -3.59
N SER A 6 -2.18 4.59 -3.97
CA SER A 6 -2.79 3.45 -3.26
C SER A 6 -2.15 3.14 -1.91
N HIS A 7 -1.02 3.78 -1.56
CA HIS A 7 -0.34 3.58 -0.29
C HIS A 7 0.62 4.74 0.02
N CYS A 8 0.34 5.46 1.08
CA CYS A 8 1.21 6.51 1.62
C CYS A 8 1.08 6.62 3.14
N HIS A 9 2.00 7.36 3.78
CA HIS A 9 2.00 7.68 5.20
C HIS A 9 2.06 9.20 5.39
N ILE A 10 1.09 9.94 4.82
CA ILE A 10 1.02 11.40 5.01
C ILE A 10 0.59 11.80 6.43
N ASP A 11 0.29 10.83 7.28
CA ASP A 11 0.16 10.97 8.72
C ASP A 11 1.51 11.01 9.45
N ASP A 12 2.63 10.77 8.76
CA ASP A 12 3.98 10.88 9.34
C ASP A 12 4.24 12.32 9.81
N PRO A 13 4.86 12.53 11.00
CA PRO A 13 5.15 13.86 11.54
C PRO A 13 5.96 14.78 10.60
N CYS A 14 6.70 14.23 9.65
CA CYS A 14 7.44 15.04 8.67
C CYS A 14 6.55 15.88 7.75
N PHE A 15 5.24 15.65 7.74
CA PHE A 15 4.25 16.40 6.99
C PHE A 15 3.45 17.39 7.83
N ASP A 16 3.57 17.38 9.16
CA ASP A 16 2.72 18.19 10.05
C ASP A 16 2.80 19.70 9.78
N GLU A 17 3.99 20.19 9.37
CA GLU A 17 4.20 21.63 9.14
C GLU A 17 3.63 22.12 7.79
N ASP A 18 3.51 21.25 6.77
CA ASP A 18 3.10 21.63 5.42
C ASP A 18 2.04 20.69 4.81
N PHE A 19 1.23 20.06 5.68
CA PHE A 19 0.24 19.05 5.28
C PHE A 19 -0.73 19.55 4.19
N ASP A 20 -1.28 20.75 4.36
CA ASP A 20 -2.22 21.34 3.39
C ASP A 20 -1.54 21.62 2.05
N ASP A 21 -0.29 22.09 2.08
CA ASP A 21 0.51 22.31 0.88
C ASP A 21 0.83 20.99 0.16
N VAL A 22 1.04 19.90 0.91
CA VAL A 22 1.23 18.54 0.34
C VAL A 22 -0.02 18.08 -0.40
N LEU A 23 -1.20 18.30 0.19
CA LEU A 23 -2.47 17.96 -0.46
C LEU A 23 -2.70 18.81 -1.72
N GLU A 24 -2.41 20.12 -1.67
CA GLU A 24 -2.52 21.00 -2.84
C GLU A 24 -1.57 20.57 -3.95
N ARG A 25 -0.32 20.21 -3.63
CA ARG A 25 0.63 19.70 -4.63
C ARG A 25 0.18 18.37 -5.23
N ALA A 26 -0.45 17.49 -4.43
CA ALA A 26 -1.01 16.22 -4.89
C ALA A 26 -2.15 16.47 -5.90
N GLU A 27 -3.10 17.34 -5.55
CA GLU A 27 -4.21 17.72 -6.43
C GLU A 27 -3.71 18.34 -7.75
N ASN A 28 -2.76 19.30 -7.68
CA ASN A 28 -2.13 19.92 -8.85
C ASN A 28 -1.37 18.90 -9.74
N ALA A 29 -0.91 17.79 -9.18
CA ALA A 29 -0.29 16.69 -9.92
C ALA A 29 -1.31 15.74 -10.57
N GLY A 30 -2.60 15.85 -10.22
CA GLY A 30 -3.70 15.00 -10.65
C GLY A 30 -3.93 13.79 -9.72
N VAL A 31 -3.47 13.84 -8.47
CA VAL A 31 -3.77 12.83 -7.45
C VAL A 31 -5.09 13.20 -6.78
N ASP A 32 -6.16 12.60 -7.24
CA ASP A 32 -7.53 12.89 -6.80
C ASP A 32 -7.94 12.04 -5.57
N ALA A 33 -7.17 11.00 -5.25
CA ALA A 33 -7.39 10.17 -4.07
C ALA A 33 -6.08 9.56 -3.56
N MET A 34 -6.04 9.26 -2.26
CA MET A 34 -4.92 8.60 -1.61
C MET A 34 -5.35 7.75 -0.43
N MET A 35 -4.60 6.67 -0.17
CA MET A 35 -4.80 5.74 0.95
C MET A 35 -3.67 5.91 1.96
N ILE A 36 -4.00 6.30 3.19
CA ILE A 36 -3.06 6.26 4.32
C ILE A 36 -3.04 4.85 4.89
N ALA A 37 -1.88 4.22 4.92
CA ALA A 37 -1.71 2.89 5.50
C ALA A 37 -1.46 2.96 7.01
N GLY A 38 -2.18 2.15 7.77
CA GLY A 38 -2.04 2.06 9.22
C GLY A 38 -0.79 1.27 9.63
N VAL A 39 -0.04 1.76 10.61
CA VAL A 39 1.22 1.15 11.09
C VAL A 39 1.16 0.81 12.57
N THR A 40 0.65 1.73 13.38
CA THR A 40 0.48 1.60 14.83
C THR A 40 -0.89 2.12 15.24
N MET A 41 -1.30 1.89 16.48
CA MET A 41 -2.59 2.45 16.97
C MET A 41 -2.63 3.97 16.96
N GLU A 42 -1.49 4.63 17.19
CA GLU A 42 -1.38 6.09 17.14
C GLU A 42 -1.58 6.61 15.71
N THR A 43 -0.84 6.03 14.76
CA THR A 43 -0.96 6.40 13.34
C THR A 43 -2.32 6.03 12.77
N ASN A 44 -2.92 4.89 13.16
CA ASN A 44 -4.28 4.52 12.78
C ASN A 44 -5.30 5.61 13.15
N LYS A 45 -5.25 6.12 14.39
CA LYS A 45 -6.15 7.20 14.83
C LYS A 45 -5.95 8.48 14.03
N LYS A 46 -4.68 8.85 13.77
CA LYS A 46 -4.34 10.02 12.97
C LYS A 46 -4.82 9.86 11.53
N ALA A 47 -4.56 8.71 10.90
CA ALA A 47 -4.99 8.39 9.53
C ALA A 47 -6.52 8.48 9.37
N VAL A 48 -7.28 7.88 10.29
CA VAL A 48 -8.75 7.95 10.27
C VAL A 48 -9.23 9.39 10.45
N GLY A 49 -8.65 10.13 11.41
CA GLY A 49 -9.00 11.54 11.64
C GLY A 49 -8.70 12.46 10.45
N LEU A 50 -7.63 12.20 9.68
CA LEU A 50 -7.32 12.89 8.44
C LEU A 50 -8.31 12.52 7.33
N ALA A 51 -8.61 11.23 7.18
CA ALA A 51 -9.55 10.75 6.18
C ALA A 51 -10.99 11.27 6.40
N GLU A 52 -11.39 11.51 7.64
CA GLU A 52 -12.70 12.10 7.96
C GLU A 52 -12.80 13.59 7.61
N LYS A 53 -11.66 14.30 7.62
CA LYS A 53 -11.59 15.73 7.32
C LYS A 53 -11.37 16.03 5.83
N HIS A 54 -10.69 15.15 5.11
CA HIS A 54 -10.26 15.39 3.72
C HIS A 54 -10.90 14.37 2.76
N PRO A 55 -11.84 14.79 1.89
CA PRO A 55 -12.59 13.89 1.01
C PRO A 55 -11.72 13.03 0.07
N ALA A 56 -10.57 13.52 -0.35
CA ALA A 56 -9.62 12.79 -1.19
C ALA A 56 -8.80 11.73 -0.43
N VAL A 57 -8.89 11.70 0.90
CA VAL A 57 -8.08 10.81 1.76
C VAL A 57 -8.93 9.65 2.27
N PHE A 58 -8.41 8.45 2.15
CA PHE A 58 -8.94 7.23 2.75
C PHE A 58 -7.92 6.66 3.74
N ALA A 59 -8.35 5.80 4.64
CA ALA A 59 -7.49 5.19 5.63
C ALA A 59 -7.56 3.66 5.59
N ALA A 60 -6.45 3.01 5.90
CA ALA A 60 -6.39 1.65 6.35
C ALA A 60 -6.02 1.62 7.84
N VAL A 61 -6.40 0.56 8.54
CA VAL A 61 -6.03 0.32 9.94
C VAL A 61 -5.37 -1.03 10.09
N GLY A 62 -4.25 -1.07 10.79
CA GLY A 62 -3.47 -2.29 10.99
C GLY A 62 -2.27 -2.04 11.88
N ILE A 63 -1.52 -3.10 12.18
CA ILE A 63 -0.28 -3.03 12.94
C ILE A 63 0.81 -3.69 12.11
N HIS A 64 1.77 -2.87 11.70
CA HIS A 64 2.88 -3.26 10.85
C HIS A 64 3.78 -4.32 11.52
N PRO A 65 4.38 -5.26 10.78
CA PRO A 65 5.26 -6.30 11.34
C PRO A 65 6.41 -5.77 12.21
N HIS A 66 6.84 -4.53 12.01
CA HIS A 66 7.85 -3.91 12.88
C HIS A 66 7.37 -3.69 14.32
N ASP A 67 6.07 -3.44 14.52
CA ASP A 67 5.47 -3.01 15.78
C ASP A 67 4.65 -4.09 16.49
N VAL A 68 4.40 -5.23 15.84
CA VAL A 68 3.54 -6.31 16.38
C VAL A 68 4.06 -6.92 17.69
N LYS A 69 5.32 -6.73 18.08
CA LYS A 69 5.82 -7.14 19.41
C LYS A 69 5.11 -6.44 20.58
N ARG A 70 4.44 -5.31 20.29
CA ARG A 70 3.65 -4.54 21.27
C ARG A 70 2.16 -4.75 21.07
N CYS A 71 1.75 -5.50 20.06
CA CYS A 71 0.35 -5.74 19.77
C CYS A 71 -0.31 -6.55 20.88
N SER A 72 -1.58 -6.27 21.12
CA SER A 72 -2.43 -6.98 22.05
C SER A 72 -3.83 -7.19 21.47
N ARG A 73 -4.63 -8.04 22.11
CA ARG A 73 -6.03 -8.24 21.68
C ARG A 73 -6.88 -6.99 21.84
N GLU A 74 -6.60 -6.17 22.86
CA GLU A 74 -7.26 -4.88 23.08
C GLU A 74 -6.95 -3.91 21.94
N MET A 75 -5.68 -3.83 21.50
CA MET A 75 -5.29 -3.01 20.34
C MET A 75 -5.97 -3.48 19.05
N LEU A 76 -6.05 -4.80 18.84
CA LEU A 76 -6.76 -5.37 17.69
C LEU A 76 -8.25 -5.01 17.73
N GLN A 77 -8.88 -5.07 18.91
CA GLN A 77 -10.29 -4.67 19.10
C GLN A 77 -10.49 -3.17 18.87
N GLU A 78 -9.57 -2.34 19.31
CA GLU A 78 -9.59 -0.90 19.05
C GLU A 78 -9.45 -0.58 17.55
N ALA A 79 -8.54 -1.29 16.83
CA ALA A 79 -8.43 -1.18 15.38
C ALA A 79 -9.72 -1.59 14.66
N ARG A 80 -10.41 -2.65 15.13
CA ARG A 80 -11.76 -3.04 14.64
C ARG A 80 -12.79 -1.93 14.84
N GLN A 81 -12.73 -1.19 15.95
CA GLN A 81 -13.62 -0.05 16.20
C GLN A 81 -13.33 1.10 15.23
N LEU A 82 -12.05 1.44 15.00
CA LEU A 82 -11.66 2.43 14.01
C LEU A 82 -12.11 2.04 12.59
N ALA A 83 -12.08 0.75 12.28
CA ALA A 83 -12.53 0.21 10.98
C ALA A 83 -14.05 0.39 10.73
N SER A 84 -14.85 0.80 11.73
CA SER A 84 -16.26 1.16 11.54
C SER A 84 -16.46 2.52 10.84
N SER A 85 -15.44 3.35 10.77
CA SER A 85 -15.51 4.61 9.99
C SER A 85 -15.68 4.29 8.50
N SER A 86 -16.60 4.98 7.83
CA SER A 86 -16.84 4.83 6.39
C SER A 86 -15.64 5.24 5.54
N ARG A 87 -14.67 5.94 6.14
CA ARG A 87 -13.41 6.36 5.50
C ARG A 87 -12.32 5.30 5.55
N VAL A 88 -12.48 4.28 6.41
CA VAL A 88 -11.59 3.11 6.43
C VAL A 88 -12.02 2.15 5.34
N LYS A 89 -11.10 1.87 4.40
CA LYS A 89 -11.36 1.09 3.19
C LYS A 89 -10.48 -0.16 3.07
N ALA A 90 -9.53 -0.34 3.99
CA ALA A 90 -8.65 -1.50 4.00
C ALA A 90 -8.22 -1.84 5.43
N TRP A 91 -7.76 -3.07 5.61
CA TRP A 91 -7.01 -3.50 6.79
C TRP A 91 -5.54 -3.60 6.41
N GLY A 92 -4.69 -2.86 7.08
CA GLY A 92 -3.26 -2.85 6.79
C GLY A 92 -2.60 -1.54 7.24
N GLU A 93 -1.34 -1.55 7.26
CA GLU A 93 -0.37 -2.46 6.63
C GLU A 93 -0.03 -3.62 7.58
N ILE A 94 -0.16 -4.87 7.10
CA ILE A 94 0.14 -6.08 7.88
C ILE A 94 0.99 -7.05 7.06
N GLY A 95 1.76 -7.89 7.71
CA GLY A 95 2.59 -8.83 6.94
C GLY A 95 3.78 -9.38 7.69
N LEU A 96 4.85 -9.67 6.93
CA LEU A 96 6.12 -10.15 7.46
C LEU A 96 7.29 -9.29 6.93
N ASP A 97 8.22 -8.96 7.83
CA ASP A 97 9.50 -8.34 7.50
C ASP A 97 10.63 -9.09 8.24
N PHE A 98 11.25 -10.03 7.53
CA PHE A 98 12.38 -10.78 8.08
C PHE A 98 13.73 -10.13 7.74
N ASN A 99 13.71 -8.98 7.06
CA ASN A 99 14.89 -8.17 6.82
C ASN A 99 15.25 -7.33 8.06
N ARG A 100 14.29 -6.57 8.59
CA ARG A 100 14.52 -5.67 9.73
C ARG A 100 14.45 -6.37 11.07
N MET A 101 13.58 -7.38 11.21
CA MET A 101 13.39 -8.17 12.41
C MET A 101 13.18 -7.34 13.69
N PHE A 102 12.46 -6.20 13.59
CA PHE A 102 12.13 -5.37 14.76
C PHE A 102 11.16 -6.05 15.72
N SER A 103 10.36 -6.99 15.20
CA SER A 103 9.61 -7.96 15.98
C SER A 103 10.08 -9.38 15.61
N PRO A 104 10.14 -10.33 16.55
CA PRO A 104 10.53 -11.72 16.27
C PRO A 104 9.58 -12.40 15.27
N ALA A 105 10.10 -13.25 14.36
CA ALA A 105 9.30 -13.92 13.33
C ALA A 105 8.07 -14.67 13.87
N PRO A 106 8.10 -15.47 14.96
CA PRO A 106 6.90 -16.11 15.47
C PRO A 106 5.82 -15.12 15.93
N ILE A 107 6.22 -13.94 16.40
CA ILE A 107 5.28 -12.89 16.81
C ILE A 107 4.67 -12.21 15.57
N GLN A 108 5.48 -11.97 14.53
CA GLN A 108 4.97 -11.44 13.26
C GLN A 108 3.96 -12.42 12.65
N GLU A 109 4.27 -13.72 12.58
CA GLU A 109 3.38 -14.76 12.04
C GLU A 109 2.06 -14.84 12.83
N HIS A 110 2.13 -14.84 14.16
CA HIS A 110 0.94 -14.86 15.01
C HIS A 110 0.02 -13.68 14.72
N TRP A 111 0.56 -12.45 14.72
CA TRP A 111 -0.24 -11.28 14.52
C TRP A 111 -0.67 -11.07 13.06
N LEU A 112 0.08 -11.56 12.08
CA LEU A 112 -0.39 -11.61 10.71
C LEU A 112 -1.67 -12.46 10.61
N TYR A 113 -1.68 -13.64 11.22
CA TYR A 113 -2.85 -14.52 11.22
C TYR A 113 -4.07 -13.85 11.88
N GLU A 114 -3.90 -13.31 13.09
CA GLU A 114 -4.98 -12.63 13.83
C GLU A 114 -5.55 -11.41 13.06
N GLN A 115 -4.67 -10.66 12.39
CA GLN A 115 -5.08 -9.50 11.60
C GLN A 115 -5.75 -9.90 10.28
N MET A 116 -5.30 -10.96 9.62
CA MET A 116 -6.01 -11.53 8.46
C MET A 116 -7.43 -11.97 8.85
N ALA A 117 -7.59 -12.60 10.01
CA ALA A 117 -8.91 -12.98 10.52
C ALA A 117 -9.79 -11.76 10.80
N ALA A 118 -9.21 -10.68 11.35
CA ALA A 118 -9.93 -9.45 11.60
C ALA A 118 -10.42 -8.79 10.30
N ALA A 119 -9.57 -8.73 9.29
CA ALA A 119 -9.90 -8.17 7.98
C ALA A 119 -11.00 -8.98 7.28
N ASP A 120 -10.91 -10.32 7.31
CA ASP A 120 -11.88 -11.21 6.69
C ASP A 120 -13.26 -11.12 7.36
N ASP A 121 -13.30 -11.01 8.70
CA ASP A 121 -14.55 -10.79 9.45
C ASP A 121 -15.25 -9.48 9.09
N LEU A 122 -14.47 -8.44 8.80
CA LEU A 122 -14.96 -7.11 8.42
C LEU A 122 -15.16 -6.95 6.91
N ALA A 123 -14.85 -7.98 6.13
CA ALA A 123 -14.86 -7.96 4.65
C ALA A 123 -14.04 -6.78 4.06
N LEU A 124 -12.93 -6.43 4.70
CA LEU A 124 -12.02 -5.39 4.24
C LEU A 124 -10.90 -6.00 3.39
N PRO A 125 -10.52 -5.37 2.26
CA PRO A 125 -9.32 -5.74 1.53
C PRO A 125 -8.08 -5.50 2.39
N ILE A 126 -7.01 -6.25 2.12
CA ILE A 126 -5.80 -6.19 2.93
C ILE A 126 -4.66 -5.52 2.17
N ILE A 127 -3.94 -4.62 2.85
CA ILE A 127 -2.66 -4.10 2.40
C ILE A 127 -1.56 -4.93 3.07
N PHE A 128 -0.85 -5.73 2.26
CA PHE A 128 0.18 -6.62 2.73
C PHE A 128 1.57 -6.06 2.56
N HIS A 129 2.35 -6.13 3.62
CA HIS A 129 3.79 -5.95 3.64
C HIS A 129 4.50 -7.30 3.54
N GLU A 130 5.38 -7.47 2.58
CA GLU A 130 6.24 -8.64 2.47
C GLU A 130 7.68 -8.21 2.20
N ARG A 131 8.59 -8.67 3.08
CA ARG A 131 10.01 -8.44 2.88
C ARG A 131 10.87 -9.57 3.44
N ASP A 132 11.57 -10.25 2.52
CA ASP A 132 12.57 -11.28 2.84
C ASP A 132 12.04 -12.42 3.74
N SER A 133 10.74 -12.77 3.62
CA SER A 133 10.12 -13.84 4.42
C SER A 133 10.46 -15.24 3.91
N ASN A 134 11.25 -15.37 2.84
CA ASN A 134 11.69 -16.63 2.24
C ASN A 134 10.52 -17.59 1.92
N GLY A 135 9.41 -17.04 1.40
CA GLY A 135 8.21 -17.79 1.03
C GLY A 135 7.22 -18.03 2.18
N ARG A 136 7.60 -17.71 3.43
CA ARG A 136 6.73 -17.93 4.59
C ARG A 136 5.45 -17.11 4.53
N PHE A 137 5.53 -15.85 4.08
CA PHE A 137 4.36 -15.02 3.86
C PHE A 137 3.40 -15.66 2.84
N LEU A 138 3.92 -16.09 1.69
CA LEU A 138 3.13 -16.74 0.64
C LEU A 138 2.44 -18.02 1.15
N GLU A 139 3.14 -18.84 1.93
CA GLU A 139 2.59 -20.03 2.58
C GLU A 139 1.40 -19.66 3.48
N MET A 140 1.56 -18.69 4.38
CA MET A 140 0.52 -18.26 5.31
C MET A 140 -0.72 -17.72 4.60
N VAL A 141 -0.56 -16.83 3.60
CA VAL A 141 -1.71 -16.27 2.88
C VAL A 141 -2.40 -17.28 1.96
N ARG A 142 -1.68 -18.31 1.51
CA ARG A 142 -2.26 -19.44 0.75
C ARG A 142 -3.09 -20.34 1.63
N ASP A 143 -2.60 -20.64 2.81
CA ASP A 143 -3.23 -21.60 3.74
C ASP A 143 -4.42 -20.99 4.47
N PHE A 144 -4.43 -19.67 4.66
CA PHE A 144 -5.54 -18.98 5.31
C PHE A 144 -6.83 -19.09 4.48
N LYS A 145 -7.93 -19.49 5.15
CA LYS A 145 -9.24 -19.72 4.52
C LYS A 145 -10.09 -18.45 4.54
N PHE A 146 -9.78 -17.50 3.64
CA PHE A 146 -10.59 -16.30 3.46
C PHE A 146 -12.00 -16.61 2.96
N LYS A 147 -13.01 -15.93 3.49
CA LYS A 147 -14.37 -15.87 2.96
C LYS A 147 -14.38 -15.12 1.62
N SER A 148 -13.65 -14.00 1.57
CA SER A 148 -13.44 -13.22 0.35
C SER A 148 -11.98 -12.75 0.30
N ARG A 149 -11.19 -13.32 -0.61
CA ARG A 149 -9.78 -12.95 -0.75
C ARG A 149 -9.66 -11.71 -1.60
N GLN A 150 -9.28 -10.60 -0.98
CA GLN A 150 -9.02 -9.32 -1.65
C GLN A 150 -7.88 -8.58 -0.97
N GLY A 151 -6.95 -8.05 -1.73
CA GLY A 151 -5.83 -7.30 -1.17
C GLY A 151 -4.76 -6.97 -2.19
N VAL A 152 -3.73 -6.30 -1.73
CA VAL A 152 -2.55 -5.91 -2.50
C VAL A 152 -1.28 -6.29 -1.76
N VAL A 153 -0.30 -6.82 -2.46
CA VAL A 153 1.08 -6.88 -1.97
C VAL A 153 1.72 -5.56 -2.34
N HIS A 154 1.81 -4.68 -1.33
CA HIS A 154 2.35 -3.33 -1.53
C HIS A 154 3.86 -3.38 -1.73
N CYS A 155 4.41 -2.34 -2.36
CA CYS A 155 5.86 -2.14 -2.56
C CYS A 155 6.58 -3.40 -3.08
N PHE A 156 5.95 -4.08 -4.04
CA PHE A 156 6.43 -5.37 -4.51
C PHE A 156 7.90 -5.29 -4.96
N SER A 157 8.72 -6.15 -4.40
CA SER A 157 10.16 -6.27 -4.70
C SER A 157 10.65 -7.72 -4.73
N GLY A 158 9.72 -8.67 -4.79
CA GLY A 158 10.01 -10.11 -4.81
C GLY A 158 10.42 -10.64 -6.19
N SER A 159 10.50 -11.97 -6.28
CA SER A 159 10.84 -12.69 -7.51
C SER A 159 9.65 -12.77 -8.49
N LYS A 160 9.93 -13.20 -9.72
CA LYS A 160 8.91 -13.47 -10.73
C LYS A 160 7.94 -14.56 -10.28
N GLU A 161 8.45 -15.59 -9.65
CA GLU A 161 7.69 -16.74 -9.14
C GLU A 161 6.72 -16.30 -8.04
N GLU A 162 7.18 -15.46 -7.11
CA GLU A 162 6.35 -14.87 -6.06
C GLU A 162 5.26 -13.97 -6.63
N MET A 163 5.61 -13.12 -7.60
CA MET A 163 4.65 -12.26 -8.28
C MET A 163 3.49 -13.07 -8.88
N PHE A 164 3.80 -14.12 -9.65
CA PHE A 164 2.76 -14.96 -10.24
C PHE A 164 1.95 -15.73 -9.19
N ALA A 165 2.60 -16.18 -8.11
CA ALA A 165 1.89 -16.84 -7.02
C ALA A 165 0.90 -15.91 -6.32
N TYR A 166 1.23 -14.62 -6.14
CA TYR A 166 0.29 -13.62 -5.60
C TYR A 166 -0.84 -13.31 -6.58
N LEU A 167 -0.54 -13.20 -7.88
CA LEU A 167 -1.53 -13.00 -8.92
C LEU A 167 -2.51 -14.19 -9.01
N ASP A 168 -2.02 -15.42 -8.92
CA ASP A 168 -2.85 -16.64 -8.91
C ASP A 168 -3.77 -16.71 -7.70
N LEU A 169 -3.37 -16.11 -6.58
CA LEU A 169 -4.20 -15.93 -5.40
C LEU A 169 -5.22 -14.78 -5.54
N GLY A 170 -5.16 -14.00 -6.64
CA GLY A 170 -6.06 -12.88 -6.92
C GLY A 170 -5.64 -11.55 -6.33
N TYR A 171 -4.43 -11.44 -5.75
CA TYR A 171 -3.93 -10.17 -5.20
C TYR A 171 -3.52 -9.18 -6.29
N TYR A 172 -3.61 -7.90 -5.96
CA TYR A 172 -3.00 -6.83 -6.73
C TYR A 172 -1.52 -6.69 -6.37
N ILE A 173 -0.76 -6.09 -7.28
CA ILE A 173 0.67 -5.78 -7.10
C ILE A 173 0.83 -4.27 -7.04
N GLY A 174 1.41 -3.76 -5.94
CA GLY A 174 1.71 -2.36 -5.71
C GLY A 174 3.07 -1.97 -6.30
N ILE A 175 3.07 -0.95 -7.14
CA ILE A 175 4.26 -0.46 -7.86
C ILE A 175 4.67 0.90 -7.31
N THR A 176 5.83 0.95 -6.64
CA THR A 176 6.39 2.17 -6.04
C THR A 176 7.39 2.91 -6.92
N GLY A 177 7.91 4.02 -6.38
CA GLY A 177 9.01 4.80 -6.94
C GLY A 177 10.30 4.02 -7.21
N ILE A 178 10.46 2.81 -6.66
CA ILE A 178 11.57 1.89 -6.99
C ILE A 178 11.67 1.67 -8.51
N LEU A 179 10.52 1.57 -9.20
CA LEU A 179 10.45 1.42 -10.65
C LEU A 179 11.31 2.46 -11.40
N THR A 180 11.36 3.68 -10.89
CA THR A 180 12.06 4.82 -11.50
C THR A 180 13.58 4.79 -11.31
N ILE A 181 14.08 3.97 -10.37
CA ILE A 181 15.51 3.93 -10.01
C ILE A 181 16.26 2.98 -10.96
N LYS A 182 17.25 3.53 -11.66
CA LYS A 182 17.93 2.83 -12.78
C LYS A 182 18.37 1.40 -12.45
N GLN A 183 19.17 1.19 -11.43
CA GLN A 183 19.69 -0.14 -11.07
C GLN A 183 18.71 -0.91 -10.18
N ARG A 184 18.26 -0.30 -9.08
CA ARG A 184 17.37 -0.94 -8.12
C ARG A 184 16.02 -1.37 -8.73
N GLY A 185 15.51 -0.60 -9.70
CA GLY A 185 14.25 -0.86 -10.37
C GLY A 185 14.33 -1.75 -11.61
N ALA A 186 15.50 -2.26 -11.98
CA ALA A 186 15.67 -3.01 -13.24
C ALA A 186 14.74 -4.24 -13.30
N MET A 187 14.80 -5.08 -12.28
CA MET A 187 13.93 -6.27 -12.18
C MET A 187 12.45 -5.89 -12.09
N LEU A 188 12.11 -4.86 -11.30
CA LEU A 188 10.71 -4.42 -11.19
C LEU A 188 10.15 -3.94 -12.54
N ARG A 189 10.95 -3.28 -13.38
CA ARG A 189 10.52 -2.89 -14.75
C ARG A 189 10.24 -4.10 -15.62
N GLU A 190 11.07 -5.13 -15.57
CA GLU A 190 10.82 -6.38 -16.30
C GLU A 190 9.53 -7.05 -15.82
N LEU A 191 9.32 -7.15 -14.51
CA LEU A 191 8.14 -7.76 -13.92
C LEU A 191 6.88 -6.92 -14.17
N ALA A 192 6.96 -5.60 -14.06
CA ALA A 192 5.82 -4.71 -14.29
C ALA A 192 5.24 -4.82 -15.71
N ALA A 193 6.05 -5.19 -16.70
CA ALA A 193 5.56 -5.48 -18.05
C ALA A 193 4.71 -6.76 -18.13
N MET A 194 4.88 -7.69 -17.18
CA MET A 194 4.20 -9.01 -17.16
C MET A 194 2.94 -9.02 -16.29
N ILE A 195 2.78 -8.05 -15.37
CA ILE A 195 1.59 -7.99 -14.52
C ILE A 195 0.34 -7.72 -15.37
N PRO A 196 -0.74 -8.50 -15.22
CA PRO A 196 -2.02 -8.22 -15.87
C PRO A 196 -2.48 -6.79 -15.57
N LEU A 197 -3.04 -6.11 -16.58
CA LEU A 197 -3.38 -4.70 -16.46
C LEU A 197 -4.41 -4.44 -15.37
N ASP A 198 -5.29 -5.39 -15.12
CA ASP A 198 -6.35 -5.35 -14.09
C ASP A 198 -5.88 -5.81 -12.70
N ARG A 199 -4.58 -6.01 -12.49
CA ARG A 199 -3.99 -6.51 -11.24
C ARG A 199 -2.85 -5.65 -10.71
N MET A 200 -2.71 -4.41 -11.16
CA MET A 200 -1.70 -3.50 -10.65
C MET A 200 -2.32 -2.22 -10.10
N VAL A 201 -1.65 -1.67 -9.10
CA VAL A 201 -1.88 -0.34 -8.54
C VAL A 201 -0.56 0.41 -8.43
N ILE A 202 -0.60 1.73 -8.34
CA ILE A 202 0.59 2.56 -8.15
C ILE A 202 0.54 3.28 -6.80
N GLU A 203 1.70 3.49 -6.23
CA GLU A 203 1.82 4.07 -4.90
C GLU A 203 3.12 4.82 -4.72
N THR A 204 3.15 5.74 -3.74
CA THR A 204 4.38 6.44 -3.39
C THR A 204 5.15 5.78 -2.27
N ASP A 205 4.46 5.23 -1.28
CA ASP A 205 5.02 4.89 0.02
C ASP A 205 5.63 6.13 0.72
N ALA A 206 5.06 7.32 0.46
CA ALA A 206 5.55 8.58 1.02
C ALA A 206 5.45 8.56 2.56
N PRO A 207 6.48 9.08 3.28
CA PRO A 207 7.63 9.89 2.85
C PRO A 207 8.83 9.10 2.30
N TYR A 208 8.73 7.79 2.17
CA TYR A 208 9.81 6.89 1.74
C TYR A 208 9.89 6.79 0.21
N LEU A 209 10.92 6.12 -0.29
CA LEU A 209 11.06 5.67 -1.69
C LEU A 209 10.92 6.78 -2.75
N THR A 210 11.41 7.99 -2.47
CA THR A 210 11.35 9.12 -3.41
C THR A 210 11.79 8.70 -4.83
N PRO A 211 10.91 8.86 -5.85
CA PRO A 211 11.20 8.44 -7.21
C PRO A 211 12.21 9.38 -7.90
N ALA A 212 12.82 8.94 -9.01
CA ALA A 212 13.53 9.82 -9.91
C ALA A 212 12.52 10.55 -10.82
N PRO A 213 12.73 11.84 -11.20
CA PRO A 213 13.92 12.64 -10.88
C PRO A 213 13.90 13.35 -9.53
N GLN A 214 12.81 13.29 -8.76
CA GLN A 214 12.60 14.04 -7.51
C GLN A 214 13.68 13.73 -6.48
N LYS A 215 14.13 12.48 -6.40
CA LYS A 215 15.22 12.02 -5.51
C LYS A 215 16.51 12.86 -5.58
N ASN A 216 16.74 13.52 -6.72
CA ASN A 216 17.90 14.40 -6.89
C ASN A 216 17.72 15.77 -6.22
N LYS A 217 16.48 16.11 -5.81
CA LYS A 217 16.11 17.42 -5.26
C LYS A 217 15.66 17.33 -3.81
N THR A 218 14.99 16.24 -3.43
CA THR A 218 14.46 16.03 -2.08
C THR A 218 14.63 14.58 -1.67
N ARG A 219 14.73 14.35 -0.34
CA ARG A 219 14.70 13.00 0.24
C ARG A 219 13.30 12.60 0.68
N ARG A 220 12.45 13.58 1.01
CA ARG A 220 11.06 13.34 1.39
C ARG A 220 10.23 13.13 0.14
N ASN A 221 9.63 11.95 0.02
CA ASN A 221 8.62 11.64 -0.98
C ASN A 221 7.29 12.29 -0.58
N GLU A 222 6.39 12.48 -1.53
CA GLU A 222 5.02 12.97 -1.30
C GLU A 222 4.06 12.39 -2.36
N PRO A 223 2.73 12.33 -2.09
CA PRO A 223 1.75 11.75 -3.01
C PRO A 223 1.80 12.31 -4.43
N ALA A 224 2.11 13.60 -4.60
CA ALA A 224 2.29 14.23 -5.92
C ALA A 224 3.27 13.48 -6.83
N PHE A 225 4.22 12.75 -6.24
CA PHE A 225 5.27 12.05 -6.99
C PHE A 225 4.84 10.69 -7.54
N VAL A 226 3.63 10.20 -7.22
CA VAL A 226 3.06 9.00 -7.86
C VAL A 226 2.94 9.18 -9.36
N LYS A 227 2.81 10.43 -9.84
CA LYS A 227 2.87 10.78 -11.25
C LYS A 227 4.15 10.32 -11.96
N SER A 228 5.28 10.35 -11.26
CA SER A 228 6.56 9.86 -11.82
C SER A 228 6.58 8.34 -11.92
N VAL A 229 5.94 7.65 -10.97
CA VAL A 229 5.73 6.19 -11.04
C VAL A 229 4.87 5.86 -12.25
N MET A 230 3.73 6.55 -12.42
CA MET A 230 2.80 6.38 -13.54
C MET A 230 3.50 6.60 -14.90
N THR A 231 4.24 7.70 -15.02
CA THR A 231 4.97 8.04 -16.25
C THR A 231 5.99 6.96 -16.61
N THR A 232 6.75 6.48 -15.62
CA THR A 232 7.75 5.43 -15.84
C THR A 232 7.09 4.11 -16.19
N LEU A 233 5.97 3.77 -15.53
CA LEU A 233 5.22 2.55 -15.81
C LEU A 233 4.67 2.54 -17.23
N ALA A 234 4.09 3.65 -17.70
CA ALA A 234 3.57 3.80 -19.06
C ALA A 234 4.69 3.59 -20.10
N GLY A 235 5.86 4.20 -19.88
CA GLY A 235 7.05 3.98 -20.72
C GLY A 235 7.56 2.55 -20.69
N THR A 236 7.58 1.90 -19.52
CA THR A 236 8.01 0.51 -19.34
C THR A 236 7.10 -0.46 -20.08
N ARG A 237 5.80 -0.18 -20.12
CA ARG A 237 4.78 -1.03 -20.77
C ARG A 237 4.49 -0.63 -22.22
N GLU A 238 5.13 0.44 -22.70
CA GLU A 238 4.86 1.01 -24.04
C GLU A 238 3.37 1.28 -24.28
N GLN A 239 2.67 1.78 -23.25
CA GLN A 239 1.23 2.02 -23.27
C GLN A 239 0.91 3.51 -23.21
N ASN A 240 -0.26 3.89 -23.74
CA ASN A 240 -0.78 5.24 -23.59
C ASN A 240 -1.02 5.55 -22.11
N ILE A 241 -0.44 6.63 -21.61
CA ILE A 241 -0.44 6.98 -20.19
C ILE A 241 -1.86 7.27 -19.66
N ASP A 242 -2.73 7.90 -20.45
CA ASP A 242 -4.08 8.23 -20.00
C ASP A 242 -4.97 6.98 -19.90
N LEU A 243 -4.84 6.05 -20.84
CA LEU A 243 -5.54 4.76 -20.79
C LEU A 243 -5.05 3.89 -19.63
N LEU A 244 -3.74 3.87 -19.41
CA LEU A 244 -3.15 3.12 -18.30
C LEU A 244 -3.57 3.73 -16.95
N ALA A 245 -3.58 5.06 -16.83
CA ALA A 245 -4.00 5.75 -15.61
C ALA A 245 -5.49 5.48 -15.30
N GLU A 246 -6.35 5.50 -16.30
CA GLU A 246 -7.77 5.16 -16.14
C GLU A 246 -7.95 3.73 -15.61
N GLN A 247 -7.25 2.76 -16.19
CA GLN A 247 -7.33 1.38 -15.73
C GLN A 247 -6.81 1.22 -14.30
N ILE A 248 -5.67 1.84 -13.96
CA ILE A 248 -5.10 1.76 -12.61
C ILE A 248 -6.00 2.46 -11.58
N TRP A 249 -6.62 3.57 -11.96
CA TRP A 249 -7.64 4.21 -11.14
C TRP A 249 -8.81 3.25 -10.83
N GLN A 250 -9.35 2.60 -11.86
CA GLN A 250 -10.43 1.63 -11.71
C GLN A 250 -10.00 0.44 -10.85
N ASN A 251 -8.80 -0.09 -11.04
CA ASN A 251 -8.22 -1.15 -10.22
C ASN A 251 -8.19 -0.77 -8.75
N THR A 252 -7.71 0.44 -8.44
CA THR A 252 -7.58 0.91 -7.07
C THR A 252 -8.95 1.12 -6.43
N CYS A 253 -9.90 1.70 -7.16
CA CYS A 253 -11.28 1.84 -6.72
C CYS A 253 -11.93 0.46 -6.45
N GLN A 254 -11.71 -0.51 -7.34
CA GLN A 254 -12.20 -1.88 -7.17
C GLN A 254 -11.54 -2.56 -5.97
N LEU A 255 -10.22 -2.46 -5.82
CA LEU A 255 -9.47 -3.02 -4.69
C LEU A 255 -10.05 -2.55 -3.36
N TYR A 256 -10.32 -1.25 -3.22
CA TYR A 256 -10.74 -0.64 -1.97
C TYR A 256 -12.25 -0.44 -1.83
N ASN A 257 -13.05 -0.97 -2.76
CA ASN A 257 -14.52 -0.82 -2.79
C ASN A 257 -14.94 0.66 -2.69
N ILE A 258 -14.27 1.53 -3.45
CA ILE A 258 -14.53 2.97 -3.49
C ILE A 258 -15.33 3.29 -4.75
N THR A 259 -16.49 3.91 -4.55
CA THR A 259 -17.29 4.48 -5.65
C THR A 259 -16.97 5.97 -5.73
N VAL A 260 -16.45 6.43 -6.89
CA VAL A 260 -16.02 7.83 -7.13
C VAL A 260 -16.73 8.38 -8.36
#